data_2a5594109408287e1f2e8485ec9b6e67
#
_entry.id   2a5594109408287e1f2e8485ec9b6e67
#
_cell.length_a   1.000
_cell.length_b   1.000
_cell.length_c   1.000
_cell.angle_alpha   90.00
_cell.angle_beta   90.00
_cell.angle_gamma   90.00
#
_symmetry.space_group_name_H-M   'P 1'
#
loop_
_entity.id
_entity.type
_entity.pdbx_description
1 polymer ?
#
loop_
_entity_poly.entity_id
_entity_poly.type
_entity_poly.pdbx_seq_one_letter_code
_entity_poly.pdbx_strand_id
1 'polypeptide(L)'
;MTAEDYNNCVKLYADGLYRFMLKSTRRVEDARDLVQSSFAKLWEHRAEVNTLKSKSYLFTIAYHKMIDLTRKNSRLEFRESLPDQFETRPTNLRLKEVLEKALSRLSERQRSLVLLKDYEGYSYEEIAEITGLNSGQVKITLHRARLQLKEWLVSVENVL
;
A
#
# COMPACT_ATOMS: atom_id res chain seq x y z
N MET A 1 -4.20 24.24 8.11
CA MET A 1 -4.69 23.26 9.11
C MET A 1 -4.37 23.71 10.51
N THR A 2 -5.34 23.63 11.40
CA THR A 2 -5.12 23.84 12.84
C THR A 2 -4.56 22.58 13.50
N ALA A 3 -4.11 22.69 14.75
CA ALA A 3 -3.68 21.53 15.53
C ALA A 3 -4.83 20.53 15.73
N GLU A 4 -6.06 21.03 15.88
CA GLU A 4 -7.26 20.20 15.99
C GLU A 4 -7.53 19.45 14.68
N ASP A 5 -7.42 20.13 13.54
CA ASP A 5 -7.55 19.49 12.22
C ASP A 5 -6.52 18.37 12.04
N TYR A 6 -5.28 18.61 12.45
CA TYR A 6 -4.23 17.61 12.42
C TYR A 6 -4.56 16.40 13.29
N ASN A 7 -5.00 16.64 14.53
CA ASN A 7 -5.40 15.54 15.42
C ASN A 7 -6.55 14.71 14.85
N ASN A 8 -7.50 15.37 14.19
CA ASN A 8 -8.59 14.68 13.50
C ASN A 8 -8.06 13.83 12.33
N CYS A 9 -7.09 14.32 11.58
CA CYS A 9 -6.44 13.55 10.51
C CYS A 9 -5.77 12.28 11.07
N VAL A 10 -5.07 12.39 12.19
CA VAL A 10 -4.45 11.23 12.83
C VAL A 10 -5.51 10.19 13.19
N LYS A 11 -6.59 10.60 13.83
CA LYS A 11 -7.69 9.70 14.21
C LYS A 11 -8.35 9.03 13.02
N LEU A 12 -8.57 9.77 11.93
CA LEU A 12 -9.28 9.26 10.76
C LEU A 12 -8.43 8.37 9.86
N TYR A 13 -7.14 8.68 9.72
CA TYR A 13 -6.32 8.07 8.66
C TYR A 13 -5.16 7.22 9.14
N ALA A 14 -4.81 7.23 10.42
CA ALA A 14 -3.65 6.48 10.92
C ALA A 14 -3.77 4.98 10.65
N ASP A 15 -4.92 4.38 10.94
CA ASP A 15 -5.13 2.93 10.76
C ASP A 15 -5.08 2.54 9.29
N GLY A 16 -5.76 3.28 8.42
CA GLY A 16 -5.75 3.03 6.97
C GLY A 16 -4.36 3.18 6.36
N LEU A 17 -3.65 4.21 6.78
CA LEU A 17 -2.28 4.44 6.32
C LEU A 17 -1.34 3.32 6.79
N TYR A 18 -1.47 2.89 8.04
CA TYR A 18 -0.69 1.78 8.58
C TYR A 18 -0.96 0.47 7.81
N ARG A 19 -2.24 0.14 7.55
CA ARG A 19 -2.60 -1.03 6.75
C ARG A 19 -1.95 -0.99 5.37
N PHE A 20 -2.04 0.16 4.71
CA PHE A 20 -1.45 0.35 3.39
C PHE A 20 0.07 0.16 3.42
N MET A 21 0.75 0.77 4.39
CA MET A 21 2.19 0.65 4.54
C MET A 21 2.62 -0.77 4.91
N LEU A 22 1.89 -1.43 5.82
CA LEU A 22 2.21 -2.79 6.24
C LEU A 22 2.07 -3.79 5.09
N LYS A 23 0.99 -3.70 4.33
CA LYS A 23 0.77 -4.59 3.17
C LYS A 23 1.74 -4.31 2.03
N SER A 24 2.22 -3.08 1.92
CA SER A 24 3.20 -2.69 0.91
C SER A 24 4.61 -3.14 1.26
N THR A 25 5.02 -2.97 2.51
CA THR A 25 6.39 -3.26 2.97
C THR A 25 6.54 -4.66 3.54
N ARG A 26 5.47 -5.22 4.12
CA ARG A 26 5.44 -6.49 4.84
C ARG A 26 6.37 -6.52 6.06
N ARG A 27 6.76 -5.35 6.57
CA ARG A 27 7.60 -5.19 7.76
C ARG A 27 6.96 -4.18 8.71
N VAL A 28 6.67 -4.64 9.93
CA VAL A 28 6.00 -3.82 10.95
C VAL A 28 6.80 -2.55 11.27
N GLU A 29 8.10 -2.69 11.44
CA GLU A 29 8.97 -1.55 11.77
C GLU A 29 9.00 -0.50 10.66
N ASP A 30 9.15 -0.93 9.40
CA ASP A 30 9.13 -0.04 8.25
C ASP A 30 7.78 0.65 8.11
N ALA A 31 6.69 -0.08 8.30
CA ALA A 31 5.34 0.50 8.23
C ALA A 31 5.13 1.57 9.30
N ARG A 32 5.55 1.29 10.54
CA ARG A 32 5.46 2.27 11.62
C ARG A 32 6.29 3.53 11.35
N ASP A 33 7.51 3.36 10.89
CA ASP A 33 8.40 4.47 10.57
C ASP A 33 7.84 5.33 9.44
N LEU A 34 7.29 4.71 8.40
CA LEU A 34 6.65 5.41 7.29
C LEU A 34 5.43 6.20 7.73
N VAL A 35 4.59 5.62 8.57
CA VAL A 35 3.40 6.31 9.12
C VAL A 35 3.84 7.49 9.97
N GLN A 36 4.77 7.28 10.88
CA GLN A 36 5.26 8.33 11.78
C GLN A 36 5.91 9.47 11.01
N SER A 37 6.80 9.17 10.07
CA SER A 37 7.48 10.20 9.27
C SER A 37 6.51 10.94 8.33
N SER A 38 5.47 10.28 7.84
CA SER A 38 4.45 10.91 6.99
C SER A 38 3.61 11.91 7.78
N PHE A 39 3.18 11.55 8.99
CA PHE A 39 2.46 12.47 9.87
C PHE A 39 3.34 13.62 10.34
N ALA A 40 4.62 13.37 10.63
CA ALA A 40 5.57 14.41 10.99
C ALA A 40 5.70 15.45 9.86
N LYS A 41 5.79 14.99 8.62
CA LYS A 41 5.87 15.87 7.45
C LYS A 41 4.58 16.65 7.23
N LEU A 42 3.44 16.03 7.45
CA LEU A 42 2.14 16.73 7.41
C LEU A 42 2.10 17.85 8.46
N TRP A 43 2.57 17.58 9.67
CA TRP A 43 2.65 18.56 10.74
C TRP A 43 3.55 19.75 10.38
N GLU A 44 4.72 19.49 9.81
CA GLU A 44 5.66 20.52 9.36
C GLU A 44 5.03 21.46 8.32
N HIS A 45 4.24 20.90 7.41
CA HIS A 45 3.62 21.63 6.31
C HIS A 45 2.16 22.01 6.56
N ARG A 46 1.67 21.87 7.79
CA ARG A 46 0.25 22.12 8.11
C ARG A 46 -0.28 23.48 7.73
N ALA A 47 0.57 24.50 7.75
CA ALA A 47 0.18 25.86 7.38
C ALA A 47 -0.16 26.00 5.89
N GLU A 48 0.42 25.16 5.06
CA GLU A 48 0.26 25.18 3.59
C GLU A 48 -0.79 24.20 3.09
N VAL A 49 -1.17 23.21 3.91
CA VAL A 49 -2.08 22.14 3.52
C VAL A 49 -3.52 22.54 3.82
N ASN A 50 -4.36 22.42 2.79
CA ASN A 50 -5.81 22.53 2.96
C ASN A 50 -6.34 21.29 3.66
N THR A 51 -7.12 21.48 4.72
CA THR A 51 -7.70 20.38 5.51
C THR A 51 -8.46 19.36 4.65
N LEU A 52 -9.17 19.81 3.62
CA LEU A 52 -9.91 18.95 2.71
C LEU A 52 -9.01 18.05 1.85
N LYS A 53 -7.76 18.45 1.66
CA LYS A 53 -6.75 17.70 0.90
C LYS A 53 -5.74 16.98 1.77
N SER A 54 -5.90 17.00 3.07
CA SER A 54 -4.97 16.40 4.02
C SER A 54 -4.79 14.90 3.81
N LYS A 55 -5.87 14.19 3.50
CA LYS A 55 -5.86 12.76 3.22
C LYS A 55 -4.98 12.44 2.00
N SER A 56 -5.25 13.07 0.86
CA SER A 56 -4.46 12.89 -0.37
C SER A 56 -3.00 13.27 -0.16
N TYR A 57 -2.77 14.36 0.53
CA TYR A 57 -1.42 14.84 0.85
C TYR A 57 -0.65 13.83 1.69
N LEU A 58 -1.28 13.33 2.75
CA LEU A 58 -0.69 12.33 3.65
C LEU A 58 -0.33 11.04 2.91
N PHE A 59 -1.27 10.50 2.13
CA PHE A 59 -1.05 9.27 1.38
C PHE A 59 -0.03 9.45 0.25
N THR A 60 0.04 10.62 -0.35
CA THR A 60 1.05 10.96 -1.36
C THR A 60 2.46 10.91 -0.74
N ILE A 61 2.64 11.54 0.41
CA ILE A 61 3.92 11.52 1.13
C ILE A 61 4.32 10.07 1.45
N ALA A 62 3.40 9.33 2.04
CA ALA A 62 3.65 7.95 2.45
C ALA A 62 3.97 7.05 1.25
N TYR A 63 3.24 7.20 0.16
CA TYR A 63 3.46 6.45 -1.07
C TYR A 63 4.88 6.68 -1.62
N HIS A 64 5.30 7.94 -1.75
CA HIS A 64 6.62 8.25 -2.28
C HIS A 64 7.75 7.76 -1.36
N LYS A 65 7.58 7.92 -0.06
CA LYS A 65 8.54 7.39 0.92
C LYS A 65 8.63 5.86 0.86
N MET A 66 7.49 5.20 0.72
CA MET A 66 7.41 3.74 0.62
C MET A 66 8.09 3.25 -0.66
N ILE A 67 7.85 3.89 -1.81
CA ILE A 67 8.50 3.53 -3.07
C ILE A 67 10.03 3.69 -2.96
N ASP A 68 10.51 4.77 -2.37
CA ASP A 68 11.95 4.98 -2.17
C ASP A 68 12.56 3.90 -1.28
N LEU A 69 11.88 3.56 -0.19
CA LEU A 69 12.32 2.51 0.73
C LEU A 69 12.35 1.14 0.05
N THR A 70 11.31 0.81 -0.71
CA THR A 70 11.19 -0.48 -1.39
C THR A 70 12.27 -0.65 -2.45
N ARG A 71 12.58 0.40 -3.20
CA ARG A 71 13.69 0.40 -4.16
C ARG A 71 15.04 0.17 -3.48
N LYS A 72 15.25 0.81 -2.33
CA LYS A 72 16.45 0.65 -1.53
C LYS A 72 16.57 -0.79 -1.01
N ASN A 73 15.49 -1.34 -0.49
CA ASN A 73 15.45 -2.71 0.05
C ASN A 73 15.57 -3.78 -1.02
N SER A 74 15.00 -3.58 -2.21
CA SER A 74 15.10 -4.56 -3.30
C SER A 74 16.54 -4.77 -3.78
N ARG A 75 17.41 -3.78 -3.63
CA ARG A 75 18.83 -3.90 -3.92
C ARG A 75 19.56 -4.77 -2.89
N LEU A 76 19.05 -4.84 -1.67
CA LEU A 76 19.65 -5.59 -0.56
C LEU A 76 19.10 -7.02 -0.45
N GLU A 77 17.84 -7.25 -0.82
CA GLU A 77 17.11 -8.51 -0.64
C GLU A 77 17.16 -9.48 -1.81
N PHE A 78 17.91 -9.17 -2.86
CA PHE A 78 18.06 -10.07 -4.00
C PHE A 78 18.62 -11.46 -3.62
N ARG A 79 18.96 -11.67 -2.33
CA ARG A 79 19.61 -12.88 -1.82
C ARG A 79 18.78 -13.74 -0.87
N GLU A 80 17.59 -13.29 -0.45
CA GLU A 80 16.75 -14.06 0.49
C GLU A 80 15.41 -14.41 -0.15
N SER A 81 15.41 -15.51 -0.94
CA SER A 81 14.15 -16.14 -1.29
C SER A 81 13.62 -16.87 -0.06
N LEU A 82 12.53 -16.37 0.52
CA LEU A 82 11.81 -17.07 1.55
C LEU A 82 11.25 -18.38 0.97
N PRO A 83 11.50 -19.53 1.62
CA PRO A 83 10.93 -20.78 1.14
C PRO A 83 9.41 -20.73 1.22
N ASP A 84 8.76 -21.11 0.12
CA ASP A 84 7.31 -21.26 0.01
C ASP A 84 6.86 -22.47 0.85
N GLN A 85 6.78 -22.31 2.16
CA GLN A 85 6.23 -23.35 3.02
C GLN A 85 4.76 -23.05 3.32
N PHE A 86 3.89 -23.80 2.67
CA PHE A 86 2.49 -23.86 3.05
C PHE A 86 2.34 -24.81 4.24
N GLU A 87 2.29 -24.27 5.44
CA GLU A 87 1.89 -25.03 6.61
C GLU A 87 0.38 -25.27 6.58
N THR A 88 -0.06 -26.42 7.08
CA THR A 88 -1.48 -26.71 7.28
C THR A 88 -2.05 -25.82 8.38
N ARG A 89 -2.64 -24.71 7.99
CA ARG A 89 -3.29 -23.74 8.90
C ARG A 89 -4.81 -23.69 8.65
N PRO A 90 -5.59 -23.17 9.61
CA PRO A 90 -7.03 -22.97 9.40
C PRO A 90 -7.32 -22.20 8.09
N THR A 91 -8.43 -22.54 7.45
CA THR A 91 -8.80 -22.05 6.10
C THR A 91 -8.72 -20.52 5.95
N ASN A 92 -9.11 -19.76 6.98
CA ASN A 92 -9.12 -18.29 6.93
C ASN A 92 -7.71 -17.70 6.92
N LEU A 93 -6.79 -18.24 7.72
CA LEU A 93 -5.39 -17.81 7.75
C LEU A 93 -4.68 -18.20 6.45
N ARG A 94 -5.04 -19.33 5.88
CA ARG A 94 -4.51 -19.80 4.59
C ARG A 94 -4.91 -18.90 3.44
N LEU A 95 -6.17 -18.45 3.40
CA LEU A 95 -6.65 -17.50 2.39
C LEU A 95 -5.90 -16.19 2.47
N LYS A 96 -5.70 -15.67 3.68
CA LYS A 96 -4.93 -14.45 3.91
C LYS A 96 -3.49 -14.58 3.41
N GLU A 97 -2.83 -15.69 3.73
CA GLU A 97 -1.46 -15.97 3.27
C GLU A 97 -1.38 -16.07 1.74
N VAL A 98 -2.35 -16.71 1.11
CA VAL A 98 -2.43 -16.84 -0.35
C VAL A 98 -2.56 -15.47 -1.00
N LEU A 99 -3.43 -14.60 -0.46
CA LEU A 99 -3.62 -13.24 -0.96
C LEU A 99 -2.36 -12.39 -0.77
N GLU A 100 -1.70 -12.49 0.37
CA GLU A 100 -0.44 -11.78 0.62
C GLU A 100 0.65 -12.20 -0.35
N LYS A 101 0.76 -13.49 -0.64
CA LYS A 101 1.71 -14.00 -1.64
C LYS A 101 1.38 -13.52 -3.04
N ALA A 102 0.11 -13.52 -3.41
CA ALA A 102 -0.34 -12.99 -4.70
C ALA A 102 0.04 -11.53 -4.86
N LEU A 103 -0.23 -10.72 -3.83
CA LEU A 103 0.14 -9.29 -3.81
C LEU A 103 1.66 -9.09 -3.90
N SER A 104 2.44 -9.95 -3.26
CA SER A 104 3.91 -9.85 -3.29
C SER A 104 4.50 -10.09 -4.66
N ARG A 105 3.79 -10.77 -5.56
CA ARG A 105 4.22 -11.03 -6.93
C ARG A 105 3.98 -9.87 -7.88
N LEU A 106 3.11 -8.94 -7.50
CA LEU A 106 2.86 -7.73 -8.28
C LEU A 106 4.05 -6.78 -8.17
N SER A 107 4.25 -5.94 -9.18
CA SER A 107 5.17 -4.80 -9.07
C SER A 107 4.69 -3.88 -7.95
N GLU A 108 5.59 -3.05 -7.41
CA GLU A 108 5.25 -2.08 -6.37
C GLU A 108 4.09 -1.18 -6.79
N ARG A 109 4.12 -0.71 -8.03
CA ARG A 109 3.07 0.14 -8.59
C ARG A 109 1.74 -0.60 -8.65
N GLN A 110 1.73 -1.80 -9.21
CA GLN A 110 0.52 -2.62 -9.30
C GLN A 110 -0.06 -2.92 -7.93
N ARG A 111 0.77 -3.33 -6.99
CA ARG A 111 0.36 -3.64 -5.62
C ARG A 111 -0.24 -2.42 -4.94
N SER A 112 0.42 -1.27 -5.04
CA SER A 112 -0.05 -0.03 -4.44
C SER A 112 -1.44 0.36 -4.97
N LEU A 113 -1.65 0.24 -6.28
CA LEU A 113 -2.95 0.58 -6.87
C LEU A 113 -4.06 -0.37 -6.43
N VAL A 114 -3.77 -1.67 -6.35
CA VAL A 114 -4.74 -2.66 -5.84
C VAL A 114 -5.07 -2.36 -4.37
N LEU A 115 -4.06 -2.08 -3.56
CA LEU A 115 -4.28 -1.77 -2.14
C LEU A 115 -5.10 -0.49 -1.95
N LEU A 116 -4.80 0.55 -2.70
CA LEU A 116 -5.54 1.81 -2.62
C LEU A 116 -6.98 1.65 -3.12
N LYS A 117 -7.20 0.94 -4.20
CA LYS A 117 -8.54 0.79 -4.80
C LYS A 117 -9.37 -0.26 -4.09
N ASP A 118 -8.88 -1.47 -3.97
CA ASP A 118 -9.67 -2.63 -3.54
C ASP A 118 -9.69 -2.80 -2.02
N TYR A 119 -8.65 -2.40 -1.31
CA TYR A 119 -8.59 -2.51 0.15
C TYR A 119 -9.00 -1.21 0.85
N GLU A 120 -8.54 -0.06 0.37
CA GLU A 120 -8.81 1.22 1.03
C GLU A 120 -9.96 2.00 0.38
N GLY A 121 -10.42 1.60 -0.80
CA GLY A 121 -11.63 2.14 -1.42
C GLY A 121 -11.50 3.52 -2.05
N TYR A 122 -10.30 3.93 -2.44
CA TYR A 122 -10.10 5.22 -3.10
C TYR A 122 -10.63 5.22 -4.53
N SER A 123 -11.05 6.39 -5.02
CA SER A 123 -11.47 6.58 -6.40
C SER A 123 -10.26 6.59 -7.34
N TYR A 124 -10.51 6.41 -8.63
CA TYR A 124 -9.43 6.51 -9.65
C TYR A 124 -8.74 7.88 -9.62
N GLU A 125 -9.50 8.94 -9.41
CA GLU A 125 -9.01 10.31 -9.33
C GLU A 125 -8.12 10.52 -8.10
N GLU A 126 -8.55 10.00 -6.96
CA GLU A 126 -7.76 10.05 -5.71
C GLU A 126 -6.46 9.27 -5.86
N ILE A 127 -6.51 8.09 -6.46
CA ILE A 127 -5.32 7.25 -6.72
C ILE A 127 -4.37 7.96 -7.69
N ALA A 128 -4.90 8.58 -8.73
CA ALA A 128 -4.10 9.37 -9.67
C ALA A 128 -3.37 10.51 -8.95
N GLU A 129 -4.04 11.21 -8.06
CA GLU A 129 -3.44 12.27 -7.26
C GLU A 129 -2.34 11.75 -6.32
N ILE A 130 -2.59 10.63 -5.63
CA ILE A 130 -1.63 10.01 -4.69
C ILE A 130 -0.38 9.53 -5.42
N THR A 131 -0.54 8.87 -6.54
CA THR A 131 0.56 8.19 -7.26
C THR A 131 1.25 9.06 -8.31
N GLY A 132 0.63 10.14 -8.73
CA GLY A 132 1.12 10.98 -9.82
C GLY A 132 0.85 10.41 -11.21
N LEU A 133 0.10 9.32 -11.31
CA LEU A 133 -0.32 8.74 -12.58
C LEU A 133 -1.58 9.45 -13.09
N ASN A 134 -1.83 9.42 -14.39
CA ASN A 134 -3.12 9.87 -14.90
C ASN A 134 -4.19 8.78 -14.75
N SER A 135 -5.46 9.16 -14.88
CA SER A 135 -6.60 8.26 -14.70
C SER A 135 -6.57 7.05 -15.64
N GLY A 136 -6.15 7.22 -16.89
CA GLY A 136 -6.01 6.13 -17.85
C GLY A 136 -4.93 5.12 -17.43
N GLN A 137 -3.80 5.61 -16.97
CA GLN A 137 -2.72 4.74 -16.45
C GLN A 137 -3.17 3.96 -15.20
N VAL A 138 -3.91 4.59 -14.31
CA VAL A 138 -4.46 3.93 -13.12
C VAL A 138 -5.36 2.76 -13.54
N LYS A 139 -6.30 2.99 -14.46
CA LYS A 139 -7.23 1.96 -14.93
C LYS A 139 -6.53 0.79 -15.60
N ILE A 140 -5.59 1.07 -16.48
CA ILE A 140 -4.83 0.04 -17.21
C ILE A 140 -3.97 -0.78 -16.25
N THR A 141 -3.27 -0.11 -15.34
CA THR A 141 -2.40 -0.79 -14.39
C THR A 141 -3.20 -1.68 -13.43
N LEU A 142 -4.35 -1.21 -12.96
CA LEU A 142 -5.27 -2.01 -12.13
C LEU A 142 -5.80 -3.22 -12.88
N HIS A 143 -6.19 -3.04 -14.13
CA HIS A 143 -6.70 -4.15 -14.96
C HIS A 143 -5.64 -5.25 -15.11
N ARG A 144 -4.41 -4.87 -15.44
CA ARG A 144 -3.30 -5.82 -15.57
C ARG A 144 -2.94 -6.50 -14.25
N ALA A 145 -2.96 -5.75 -13.17
CA ALA A 145 -2.70 -6.29 -11.82
C ALA A 145 -3.74 -7.34 -11.44
N ARG A 146 -5.01 -7.04 -11.67
CA ARG A 146 -6.11 -7.96 -11.37
C ARG A 146 -6.06 -9.23 -12.21
N LEU A 147 -5.65 -9.13 -13.48
CA LEU A 147 -5.44 -10.30 -14.33
C LEU A 147 -4.32 -11.18 -13.79
N GLN A 148 -3.20 -10.62 -13.40
CA GLN A 148 -2.09 -11.37 -12.82
C GLN A 148 -2.50 -12.07 -11.52
N LEU A 149 -3.23 -11.37 -10.65
CA LEU A 149 -3.76 -11.95 -9.41
C LEU A 149 -4.69 -13.14 -9.71
N LYS A 150 -5.59 -12.98 -10.66
CA LYS A 150 -6.52 -14.04 -11.06
C LYS A 150 -5.78 -15.27 -11.60
N GLU A 151 -4.82 -15.07 -12.49
CA GLU A 151 -4.02 -16.17 -13.07
C GLU A 151 -3.27 -16.94 -11.97
N TRP A 152 -2.65 -16.22 -11.05
CA TRP A 152 -1.91 -16.84 -9.97
C TRP A 152 -2.85 -17.59 -9.01
N LEU A 153 -3.98 -17.01 -8.63
CA LEU A 153 -4.96 -17.66 -7.75
C LEU A 153 -5.55 -18.93 -8.36
N VAL A 154 -5.82 -18.92 -9.66
CA VAL A 154 -6.28 -20.12 -10.38
C VAL A 154 -5.20 -21.19 -10.38
N SER A 155 -3.95 -20.84 -10.58
CA SER A 155 -2.84 -21.79 -10.56
C SER A 155 -2.67 -22.44 -9.18
N VAL A 156 -2.88 -21.68 -8.10
CA VAL A 156 -2.83 -22.20 -6.72
C VAL A 156 -3.99 -23.16 -6.43
N GLU A 157 -5.21 -22.86 -6.91
CA GLU A 157 -6.36 -23.77 -6.80
C GLU A 157 -6.09 -25.12 -7.44
N ASN A 158 -5.40 -25.13 -8.56
CA ASN A 158 -5.07 -26.37 -9.29
C ASN A 158 -4.02 -27.23 -8.59
N VAL A 159 -3.27 -26.66 -7.65
CA VAL A 159 -2.23 -27.35 -6.88
C VAL A 159 -2.73 -27.81 -5.51
N LEU A 160 -3.81 -27.21 -5.08
CA LEU A 160 -4.48 -27.55 -3.82
C LEU A 160 -5.60 -28.55 -4.05
#